data_6ace3b639cb092c555667edfcca4a576
#
_entry.id   6ace3b639cb092c555667edfcca4a576
#
_cell.length_a   1.000
_cell.length_b   1.000
_cell.length_c   1.000
_cell.angle_alpha   90.00
_cell.angle_beta   90.00
_cell.angle_gamma   90.00
#
_symmetry.space_group_name_H-M   'P 1'
#
loop_
_entity.id
_entity.type
_entity.pdbx_description
1 polymer ?
#
loop_
_entity_poly.entity_id
_entity_poly.type
_entity_poly.pdbx_seq_one_letter_code
_entity_poly.pdbx_strand_id
1 'polypeptide(L)'
;MINQRTIKNTIKATGIGLHTGKKITLTLIPAPAGSGITFTRTDVDPSVEIKACPENVGDTTLSTTLIANDVKVSTVEHLLSAIAGLGIDNLFVHLDGPEVPIMDGSAGPFVFLLQSAGIEEQNKSKKFIRILKPIEVKDEETGKWVKFAPFEGFKVAFTIGFDHPVFNDKTHSAVLDFSTVSFVKEVSRARTFGFMRDVELLRSKNLALGGSLDNAVVVDDHRVLNEDGLRYEDEFVKHKILDAVGDLYLLGKSLIGSFEGYKSGHDLNNKLLRKLVLNTDAWEEVGYKSTKELPINYMDAYRYVDN
;
A
#
# COMPACT_ATOMS: atom_id res chain seq x y z
N MET A 1 -1.81 18.51 20.18
CA MET A 1 -0.84 17.64 19.46
C MET A 1 -1.61 16.78 18.50
N ILE A 2 -1.01 16.43 17.38
CA ILE A 2 -1.61 15.44 16.47
C ILE A 2 -1.51 14.06 17.12
N ASN A 3 -2.62 13.36 17.22
CA ASN A 3 -2.72 12.08 17.89
C ASN A 3 -2.70 10.91 16.90
N GLN A 4 -2.31 9.74 17.40
CA GLN A 4 -2.42 8.47 16.68
C GLN A 4 -3.89 8.12 16.45
N ARG A 5 -4.15 7.28 15.44
CA ARG A 5 -5.49 6.83 15.04
C ARG A 5 -5.58 5.32 14.97
N THR A 6 -6.76 4.82 15.28
CA THR A 6 -7.20 3.45 15.04
C THR A 6 -8.62 3.46 14.48
N ILE A 7 -9.18 2.31 14.16
CA ILE A 7 -10.61 2.18 13.85
C ILE A 7 -11.42 2.12 15.15
N LYS A 8 -12.69 2.54 15.09
CA LYS A 8 -13.60 2.54 16.24
C LYS A 8 -14.23 1.18 16.50
N ASN A 9 -14.62 0.48 15.44
CA ASN A 9 -15.33 -0.80 15.52
C ASN A 9 -14.61 -1.87 14.71
N THR A 10 -14.68 -3.12 15.19
CA THR A 10 -14.22 -4.27 14.40
C THR A 10 -15.09 -4.43 13.17
N ILE A 11 -14.46 -4.66 12.01
CA ILE A 11 -15.14 -4.91 10.75
C ILE A 11 -14.56 -6.13 10.05
N LYS A 12 -15.40 -6.84 9.30
CA LYS A 12 -15.04 -8.05 8.56
C LYS A 12 -15.39 -7.92 7.09
N ALA A 13 -14.56 -8.51 6.24
CA ALA A 13 -14.86 -8.72 4.83
C ALA A 13 -14.35 -10.08 4.39
N THR A 14 -14.95 -10.62 3.36
CA THR A 14 -14.51 -11.88 2.75
C THR A 14 -14.26 -11.65 1.27
N GLY A 15 -13.16 -12.15 0.77
CA GLY A 15 -12.79 -12.06 -0.63
C GLY A 15 -11.92 -13.24 -1.06
N ILE A 16 -11.30 -13.11 -2.22
CA ILE A 16 -10.44 -14.13 -2.81
C ILE A 16 -9.01 -13.60 -2.84
N GLY A 17 -8.02 -14.45 -2.50
CA GLY A 17 -6.61 -14.13 -2.70
C GLY A 17 -6.27 -14.11 -4.19
N LEU A 18 -5.59 -13.06 -4.65
CA LEU A 18 -5.21 -12.90 -6.06
C LEU A 18 -4.35 -14.06 -6.54
N HIS A 19 -3.35 -14.43 -5.75
CA HIS A 19 -2.39 -15.47 -6.14
C HIS A 19 -2.88 -16.86 -5.76
N THR A 20 -3.44 -17.02 -4.57
CA THR A 20 -3.84 -18.32 -4.03
C THR A 20 -5.19 -18.83 -4.58
N GLY A 21 -6.06 -17.93 -5.03
CA GLY A 21 -7.45 -18.26 -5.42
C GLY A 21 -8.32 -18.72 -4.25
N LYS A 22 -7.81 -18.67 -3.01
CA LYS A 22 -8.53 -19.12 -1.81
C LYS A 22 -9.49 -18.04 -1.32
N LYS A 23 -10.62 -18.47 -0.79
CA LYS A 23 -11.54 -17.59 -0.05
C LYS A 23 -10.92 -17.29 1.31
N ILE A 24 -10.83 -16.00 1.65
CA ILE A 24 -10.17 -15.51 2.86
C ILE A 24 -11.07 -14.51 3.55
N THR A 25 -11.19 -14.64 4.86
CA THR A 25 -11.86 -13.66 5.73
C THR A 25 -10.82 -12.74 6.35
N LEU A 26 -10.96 -11.47 6.08
CA LEU A 26 -10.21 -10.38 6.68
C LEU A 26 -11.02 -9.81 7.84
N THR A 27 -10.42 -9.69 9.02
CA THR A 27 -11.00 -8.98 10.17
C THR A 27 -10.06 -7.86 10.60
N LEU A 28 -10.55 -6.63 10.56
CA LEU A 28 -9.84 -5.44 11.03
C LEU A 28 -10.35 -5.11 12.44
N ILE A 29 -9.42 -4.99 13.39
CA ILE A 29 -9.71 -4.86 14.83
C ILE A 29 -8.96 -3.64 15.38
N PRO A 30 -9.63 -2.77 16.18
CA PRO A 30 -8.97 -1.68 16.86
C PRO A 30 -7.74 -2.16 17.65
N ALA A 31 -6.63 -1.44 17.57
CA ALA A 31 -5.42 -1.77 18.32
C ALA A 31 -5.04 -0.65 19.30
N PRO A 32 -4.42 -0.96 20.44
CA PRO A 32 -3.94 0.03 21.40
C PRO A 32 -2.95 1.03 20.79
N ALA A 33 -2.89 2.22 21.34
CA ALA A 33 -1.98 3.27 20.89
C ALA A 33 -0.51 2.83 21.02
N GLY A 34 0.22 2.86 19.90
CA GLY A 34 1.61 2.44 19.80
C GLY A 34 1.83 0.99 19.41
N SER A 35 0.77 0.23 19.09
CA SER A 35 0.88 -1.16 18.59
C SER A 35 1.47 -1.21 17.18
N GLY A 36 1.21 -0.19 16.35
CA GLY A 36 1.47 -0.25 14.92
C GLY A 36 0.48 -1.17 14.21
N ILE A 37 0.85 -1.63 13.03
CA ILE A 37 0.04 -2.56 12.25
C ILE A 37 0.60 -3.97 12.40
N THR A 38 -0.25 -4.91 12.83
CA THR A 38 0.13 -6.32 13.02
C THR A 38 -0.86 -7.23 12.31
N PHE A 39 -0.32 -8.14 11.51
CA PHE A 39 -1.07 -9.19 10.82
C PHE A 39 -1.04 -10.46 11.67
N THR A 40 -2.18 -11.13 11.80
CA THR A 40 -2.30 -12.40 12.54
C THR A 40 -2.90 -13.47 11.64
N ARG A 41 -2.19 -14.59 11.48
CA ARG A 41 -2.69 -15.80 10.81
C ARG A 41 -3.46 -16.63 11.85
N THR A 42 -4.79 -16.63 11.70
CA THR A 42 -5.70 -17.31 12.63
C THR A 42 -6.03 -18.74 12.24
N ASP A 43 -5.64 -19.16 11.05
CA ASP A 43 -5.82 -20.52 10.51
C ASP A 43 -4.64 -21.46 10.81
N VAL A 44 -3.59 -20.98 11.50
CA VAL A 44 -2.46 -21.79 11.97
C VAL A 44 -2.51 -21.92 13.49
N ASP A 45 -2.00 -23.03 14.04
CA ASP A 45 -2.00 -23.31 15.46
C ASP A 45 -0.56 -23.61 15.96
N PRO A 46 0.00 -22.81 16.90
CA PRO A 46 -0.60 -21.56 17.41
C PRO A 46 -0.67 -20.46 16.36
N SER A 47 -1.57 -19.50 16.55
CA SER A 47 -1.68 -18.32 15.67
C SER A 47 -0.38 -17.51 15.67
N VAL A 48 0.01 -17.00 14.49
CA VAL A 48 1.26 -16.26 14.32
C VAL A 48 0.98 -14.80 14.02
N GLU A 49 1.60 -13.93 14.80
CA GLU A 49 1.60 -12.49 14.60
C GLU A 49 2.81 -12.04 13.79
N ILE A 50 2.59 -11.22 12.80
CA ILE A 50 3.60 -10.66 11.89
C ILE A 50 3.47 -9.14 11.89
N LYS A 51 4.41 -8.44 12.47
CA LYS A 51 4.42 -6.98 12.45
C LYS A 51 4.69 -6.47 11.04
N ALA A 52 3.94 -5.46 10.60
CA ALA A 52 4.21 -4.76 9.35
C ALA A 52 5.44 -3.85 9.53
N CYS A 53 6.58 -4.34 9.09
CA CYS A 53 7.85 -3.62 9.12
C CYS A 53 8.77 -4.09 7.98
N PRO A 54 9.77 -3.28 7.56
CA PRO A 54 10.64 -3.63 6.44
C PRO A 54 11.41 -4.94 6.64
N GLU A 55 11.75 -5.26 7.88
CA GLU A 55 12.54 -6.46 8.24
C GLU A 55 11.75 -7.74 8.03
N ASN A 56 10.43 -7.71 8.17
CA ASN A 56 9.56 -8.87 7.98
C ASN A 56 9.15 -9.09 6.52
N VAL A 57 9.54 -8.23 5.60
CA VAL A 57 9.34 -8.47 4.15
C VAL A 57 10.29 -9.56 3.69
N GLY A 58 9.75 -10.66 3.21
CA GLY A 58 10.50 -11.80 2.69
C GLY A 58 10.45 -11.88 1.17
N ASP A 59 9.28 -12.15 0.60
CA ASP A 59 9.09 -12.27 -0.85
C ASP A 59 8.42 -11.00 -1.40
N THR A 60 8.92 -10.55 -2.54
CA THR A 60 8.41 -9.36 -3.26
C THR A 60 8.02 -9.68 -4.71
N THR A 61 7.85 -10.96 -5.01
CA THR A 61 7.42 -11.42 -6.33
C THR A 61 5.94 -11.11 -6.54
N LEU A 62 5.65 -10.13 -7.39
CA LEU A 62 4.30 -9.65 -7.76
C LEU A 62 3.47 -9.06 -6.61
N SER A 63 3.91 -9.13 -5.37
CA SER A 63 3.26 -8.53 -4.21
C SER A 63 4.26 -8.40 -3.06
N THR A 64 3.92 -7.60 -2.06
CA THR A 64 4.68 -7.54 -0.81
C THR A 64 4.19 -8.63 0.15
N THR A 65 5.09 -9.53 0.55
CA THR A 65 4.82 -10.63 1.47
C THR A 65 5.56 -10.44 2.78
N LEU A 66 4.83 -10.42 3.88
CA LEU A 66 5.39 -10.45 5.24
C LEU A 66 5.58 -11.89 5.70
N ILE A 67 6.70 -12.17 6.38
CA ILE A 67 7.06 -13.52 6.85
C ILE A 67 7.58 -13.44 8.28
N ALA A 68 7.08 -14.34 9.13
CA ALA A 68 7.63 -14.60 10.45
C ALA A 68 7.41 -16.09 10.79
N ASN A 69 8.39 -16.76 11.40
CA ASN A 69 8.32 -18.18 11.81
C ASN A 69 7.76 -19.10 10.71
N ASP A 70 8.24 -18.94 9.47
CA ASP A 70 7.80 -19.69 8.28
C ASP A 70 6.32 -19.50 7.88
N VAL A 71 5.60 -18.62 8.58
CA VAL A 71 4.24 -18.22 8.24
C VAL A 71 4.27 -16.92 7.45
N LYS A 72 3.45 -16.85 6.40
CA LYS A 72 3.41 -15.70 5.49
C LYS A 72 2.03 -15.07 5.38
N VAL A 73 2.03 -13.77 5.08
CA VAL A 73 0.87 -12.99 4.61
C VAL A 73 1.30 -12.21 3.38
N SER A 74 0.71 -12.52 2.22
CA SER A 74 1.02 -11.88 0.94
C SER A 74 0.03 -10.77 0.58
N THR A 75 0.39 -9.93 -0.40
CA THR A 75 -0.47 -8.88 -0.99
C THR A 75 -0.96 -7.87 0.06
N VAL A 76 -0.03 -7.42 0.91
CA VAL A 76 -0.36 -6.49 2.01
C VAL A 76 -0.42 -5.03 1.57
N GLU A 77 0.16 -4.69 0.42
CA GLU A 77 0.37 -3.34 -0.08
C GLU A 77 -0.92 -2.54 -0.26
N HIS A 78 -1.99 -3.12 -0.81
CA HIS A 78 -3.25 -2.40 -1.04
C HIS A 78 -3.96 -2.02 0.27
N LEU A 79 -3.97 -2.94 1.24
CA LEU A 79 -4.53 -2.67 2.56
C LEU A 79 -3.67 -1.65 3.32
N LEU A 80 -2.34 -1.80 3.31
CA LEU A 80 -1.42 -0.83 3.92
C LEU A 80 -1.54 0.56 3.27
N SER A 81 -1.79 0.62 1.96
CA SER A 81 -2.04 1.87 1.24
C SER A 81 -3.30 2.57 1.74
N ALA A 82 -4.41 1.83 1.96
CA ALA A 82 -5.64 2.39 2.54
C ALA A 82 -5.42 2.87 3.98
N ILE A 83 -4.71 2.09 4.80
CA ILE A 83 -4.36 2.44 6.18
C ILE A 83 -3.53 3.74 6.22
N ALA A 84 -2.50 3.84 5.37
CA ALA A 84 -1.68 5.04 5.21
C ALA A 84 -2.50 6.24 4.73
N GLY A 85 -3.35 6.03 3.72
CA GLY A 85 -4.22 7.05 3.13
C GLY A 85 -5.17 7.71 4.12
N LEU A 86 -5.62 6.95 5.11
CA LEU A 86 -6.52 7.42 6.18
C LEU A 86 -5.76 7.84 7.44
N GLY A 87 -4.44 7.69 7.47
CA GLY A 87 -3.60 8.07 8.60
C GLY A 87 -3.81 7.24 9.85
N ILE A 88 -4.17 5.97 9.71
CA ILE A 88 -4.37 5.01 10.82
C ILE A 88 -3.00 4.48 11.24
N ASP A 89 -2.69 4.59 12.53
CA ASP A 89 -1.39 4.20 13.10
C ASP A 89 -1.39 2.80 13.70
N ASN A 90 -2.53 2.36 14.24
CA ASN A 90 -2.63 1.14 15.03
C ASN A 90 -3.82 0.29 14.56
N LEU A 91 -3.55 -0.95 14.17
CA LEU A 91 -4.58 -1.87 13.68
C LEU A 91 -4.11 -3.31 13.81
N PHE A 92 -4.96 -4.20 14.29
CA PHE A 92 -4.77 -5.64 14.16
C PHE A 92 -5.55 -6.15 12.94
N VAL A 93 -4.85 -6.92 12.12
CA VAL A 93 -5.36 -7.49 10.87
C VAL A 93 -5.34 -9.01 10.98
N HIS A 94 -6.50 -9.62 11.18
CA HIS A 94 -6.63 -11.08 11.28
C HIS A 94 -7.04 -11.68 9.94
N LEU A 95 -6.40 -12.76 9.55
CA LEU A 95 -6.63 -13.49 8.31
C LEU A 95 -6.74 -14.99 8.58
N ASP A 96 -7.74 -15.65 8.00
CA ASP A 96 -7.88 -17.11 7.99
C ASP A 96 -7.21 -17.76 6.76
N GLY A 97 -6.20 -17.09 6.20
CA GLY A 97 -5.45 -17.59 5.06
C GLY A 97 -4.16 -16.78 4.79
N PRO A 98 -3.35 -17.22 3.81
CA PRO A 98 -1.98 -16.72 3.61
C PRO A 98 -1.87 -15.42 2.82
N GLU A 99 -2.99 -14.77 2.48
CA GLU A 99 -3.01 -13.63 1.58
C GLU A 99 -4.13 -12.65 1.96
N VAL A 100 -3.89 -11.35 1.85
CA VAL A 100 -4.95 -10.34 1.95
C VAL A 100 -5.88 -10.50 0.74
N PRO A 101 -7.21 -10.55 0.92
CA PRO A 101 -8.12 -10.67 -0.23
C PRO A 101 -7.96 -9.49 -1.18
N ILE A 102 -7.94 -9.77 -2.48
CA ILE A 102 -7.66 -8.76 -3.51
C ILE A 102 -8.79 -7.73 -3.68
N MET A 103 -9.99 -8.08 -3.26
CA MET A 103 -11.20 -7.29 -3.43
C MET A 103 -11.47 -6.97 -4.92
N ASP A 104 -11.51 -5.69 -5.28
CA ASP A 104 -11.65 -5.22 -6.67
C ASP A 104 -10.32 -4.90 -7.35
N GLY A 105 -9.20 -5.28 -6.72
CA GLY A 105 -7.84 -5.02 -7.22
C GLY A 105 -7.26 -3.66 -6.83
N SER A 106 -7.97 -2.85 -6.06
CA SER A 106 -7.55 -1.52 -5.61
C SER A 106 -7.56 -1.38 -4.08
N ALA A 107 -7.17 -0.23 -3.55
CA ALA A 107 -7.31 0.10 -2.13
C ALA A 107 -8.72 0.61 -1.77
N GLY A 108 -9.58 0.90 -2.75
CA GLY A 108 -10.91 1.50 -2.53
C GLY A 108 -11.80 0.73 -1.57
N PRO A 109 -11.99 -0.59 -1.71
CA PRO A 109 -12.78 -1.38 -0.77
C PRO A 109 -12.23 -1.35 0.66
N PHE A 110 -10.92 -1.31 0.86
CA PHE A 110 -10.32 -1.19 2.19
C PHE A 110 -10.54 0.21 2.78
N VAL A 111 -10.44 1.27 1.97
CA VAL A 111 -10.82 2.63 2.40
C VAL A 111 -12.26 2.64 2.87
N PHE A 112 -13.19 2.06 2.12
CA PHE A 112 -14.59 1.96 2.50
C PHE A 112 -14.81 1.19 3.81
N LEU A 113 -14.14 0.04 3.99
CA LEU A 113 -14.22 -0.75 5.22
C LEU A 113 -13.71 0.05 6.43
N LEU A 114 -12.53 0.67 6.33
CA LEU A 114 -11.93 1.43 7.41
C LEU A 114 -12.78 2.65 7.79
N GLN A 115 -13.36 3.35 6.81
CA GLN A 115 -14.28 4.45 7.05
C GLN A 115 -15.60 3.99 7.67
N SER A 116 -16.14 2.85 7.22
CA SER A 116 -17.35 2.25 7.78
C SER A 116 -17.17 1.78 9.23
N ALA A 117 -15.96 1.32 9.57
CA ALA A 117 -15.61 0.98 10.95
C ALA A 117 -15.55 2.22 11.87
N GLY A 118 -15.45 3.41 11.26
CA GLY A 118 -15.16 4.68 11.94
C GLY A 118 -13.69 4.79 12.33
N ILE A 119 -13.16 6.00 12.34
CA ILE A 119 -11.79 6.30 12.75
C ILE A 119 -11.84 7.10 14.04
N GLU A 120 -11.00 6.75 15.02
CA GLU A 120 -10.91 7.48 16.28
C GLU A 120 -9.46 7.87 16.59
N GLU A 121 -9.32 9.03 17.22
CA GLU A 121 -8.03 9.50 17.74
C GLU A 121 -7.75 8.88 19.11
N GLN A 122 -6.50 8.50 19.31
CA GLN A 122 -6.03 7.88 20.56
C GLN A 122 -5.22 8.87 21.40
N ASN A 123 -5.15 8.65 22.71
CA ASN A 123 -4.40 9.52 23.61
C ASN A 123 -2.87 9.23 23.57
N LYS A 124 -2.28 9.30 22.37
CA LYS A 124 -0.82 9.23 22.16
C LYS A 124 -0.43 10.06 20.96
N SER A 125 0.64 10.86 21.09
CA SER A 125 1.12 11.71 20.00
C SER A 125 1.54 10.89 18.79
N LYS A 126 1.08 11.29 17.60
CA LYS A 126 1.52 10.75 16.31
C LYS A 126 2.92 11.25 15.99
N LYS A 127 3.76 10.37 15.50
CA LYS A 127 5.09 10.64 15.03
C LYS A 127 5.19 10.41 13.53
N PHE A 128 6.04 11.18 12.89
CA PHE A 128 6.32 11.14 11.46
C PHE A 128 7.81 10.91 11.26
N ILE A 129 8.17 10.27 10.16
CA ILE A 129 9.55 10.18 9.70
C ILE A 129 9.77 11.33 8.71
N ARG A 130 10.64 12.28 9.06
CA ARG A 130 11.05 13.37 8.16
C ARG A 130 12.37 13.00 7.49
N ILE A 131 12.39 13.07 6.16
CA ILE A 131 13.60 12.85 5.37
C ILE A 131 14.46 14.11 5.40
N LEU A 132 15.72 13.96 5.79
CA LEU A 132 16.69 15.05 5.93
C LEU A 132 17.69 15.09 4.78
N LYS A 133 18.03 13.93 4.20
CA LYS A 133 19.01 13.81 3.11
C LYS A 133 18.47 12.87 2.03
N PRO A 134 18.85 13.07 0.78
CA PRO A 134 18.50 12.12 -0.28
C PRO A 134 19.09 10.73 -0.02
N ILE A 135 18.27 9.70 -0.23
CA ILE A 135 18.67 8.30 -0.23
C ILE A 135 18.13 7.67 -1.50
N GLU A 136 18.96 6.93 -2.22
CA GLU A 136 18.60 6.26 -3.46
C GLU A 136 19.04 4.80 -3.45
N VAL A 137 18.25 3.95 -4.07
CA VAL A 137 18.60 2.57 -4.43
C VAL A 137 18.41 2.44 -5.93
N LYS A 138 19.42 1.96 -6.62
CA LYS A 138 19.42 1.75 -8.06
C LYS A 138 19.85 0.32 -8.36
N ASP A 139 19.17 -0.29 -9.29
CA ASP A 139 19.56 -1.53 -9.93
C ASP A 139 20.36 -1.19 -11.19
N GLU A 140 21.65 -1.42 -11.16
CA GLU A 140 22.57 -1.05 -12.24
C GLU A 140 22.38 -1.89 -13.52
N GLU A 141 21.83 -3.12 -13.39
CA GLU A 141 21.58 -3.99 -14.54
C GLU A 141 20.34 -3.56 -15.31
N THR A 142 19.26 -3.22 -14.60
CA THR A 142 17.97 -2.86 -15.21
C THR A 142 17.75 -1.36 -15.35
N GLY A 143 18.57 -0.53 -14.69
CA GLY A 143 18.44 0.92 -14.65
C GLY A 143 17.24 1.41 -13.84
N LYS A 144 16.54 0.53 -13.12
CA LYS A 144 15.43 0.87 -12.22
C LYS A 144 15.95 1.51 -10.94
N TRP A 145 15.21 2.46 -10.39
CA TRP A 145 15.64 3.12 -9.17
C TRP A 145 14.46 3.65 -8.35
N VAL A 146 14.74 3.88 -7.07
CA VAL A 146 13.85 4.55 -6.11
C VAL A 146 14.65 5.50 -5.23
N LYS A 147 14.02 6.60 -4.83
CA LYS A 147 14.70 7.66 -4.10
C LYS A 147 13.78 8.33 -3.10
N PHE A 148 14.31 8.62 -1.90
CA PHE A 148 13.76 9.63 -1.00
C PHE A 148 14.54 10.94 -1.13
N ALA A 149 13.84 12.07 -0.97
CA ALA A 149 14.46 13.38 -0.82
C ALA A 149 13.66 14.25 0.18
N PRO A 150 14.31 15.26 0.81
CA PRO A 150 13.61 16.22 1.65
C PRO A 150 12.49 16.94 0.89
N PHE A 151 11.33 17.07 1.54
CA PHE A 151 10.18 17.80 1.02
C PHE A 151 9.24 18.16 2.18
N GLU A 152 8.67 19.35 2.20
CA GLU A 152 7.67 19.78 3.18
C GLU A 152 6.28 19.31 2.74
N GLY A 153 5.91 18.11 3.15
CA GLY A 153 4.73 17.35 2.75
C GLY A 153 5.06 15.90 2.53
N PHE A 154 4.17 15.15 1.90
CA PHE A 154 4.48 13.82 1.39
C PHE A 154 4.12 13.78 -0.10
N LYS A 155 5.11 13.62 -0.95
CA LYS A 155 4.96 13.54 -2.40
C LYS A 155 5.41 12.19 -2.91
N VAL A 156 4.60 11.58 -3.76
CA VAL A 156 4.92 10.31 -4.42
C VAL A 156 4.89 10.51 -5.92
N ALA A 157 6.03 10.38 -6.57
CA ALA A 157 6.15 10.40 -8.02
C ALA A 157 6.54 9.00 -8.54
N PHE A 158 5.92 8.58 -9.62
CA PHE A 158 6.22 7.29 -10.22
C PHE A 158 6.25 7.37 -11.74
N THR A 159 7.22 6.69 -12.34
CA THR A 159 7.30 6.49 -13.78
C THR A 159 7.33 5.00 -14.09
N ILE A 160 6.40 4.54 -14.92
CA ILE A 160 6.35 3.18 -15.45
C ILE A 160 6.95 3.11 -16.85
N GLY A 161 7.31 1.93 -17.30
CA GLY A 161 7.75 1.71 -18.66
C GLY A 161 7.56 0.24 -19.03
N PHE A 162 6.55 -0.01 -19.84
CA PHE A 162 6.24 -1.31 -20.40
C PHE A 162 6.33 -1.23 -21.93
N ASP A 163 7.01 -2.20 -22.54
CA ASP A 163 7.06 -2.34 -23.99
C ASP A 163 5.78 -3.05 -24.47
N HIS A 164 4.73 -2.24 -24.66
CA HIS A 164 3.42 -2.76 -25.04
C HIS A 164 2.59 -1.65 -25.70
N PRO A 165 1.84 -1.92 -26.82
CA PRO A 165 1.07 -0.92 -27.56
C PRO A 165 0.08 -0.11 -26.72
N VAL A 166 -0.57 -0.73 -25.74
CA VAL A 166 -1.53 -0.07 -24.82
C VAL A 166 -0.91 1.13 -24.08
N PHE A 167 0.42 1.14 -23.92
CA PHE A 167 1.11 2.23 -23.22
C PHE A 167 1.61 3.35 -24.15
N ASN A 168 1.60 3.16 -25.49
CA ASN A 168 2.17 4.15 -26.41
C ASN A 168 1.50 5.52 -26.31
N ASP A 169 0.18 5.54 -26.07
CA ASP A 169 -0.62 6.77 -25.97
C ASP A 169 -1.05 7.08 -24.52
N LYS A 170 -0.43 6.45 -23.52
CA LYS A 170 -0.79 6.62 -22.11
C LYS A 170 0.25 7.42 -21.34
N THR A 171 -0.22 8.05 -20.27
CA THR A 171 0.68 8.74 -19.33
C THR A 171 1.49 7.71 -18.54
N HIS A 172 2.81 7.79 -18.70
CA HIS A 172 3.77 6.90 -18.03
C HIS A 172 4.21 7.41 -16.66
N SER A 173 3.96 8.66 -16.34
CA SER A 173 4.39 9.29 -15.09
C SER A 173 3.21 9.97 -14.41
N ALA A 174 3.13 9.85 -13.10
CA ALA A 174 2.17 10.56 -12.29
C ALA A 174 2.81 11.02 -10.97
N VAL A 175 2.23 12.05 -10.38
CA VAL A 175 2.65 12.62 -9.10
C VAL A 175 1.42 12.76 -8.21
N LEU A 176 1.52 12.27 -6.99
CA LEU A 176 0.57 12.48 -5.92
C LEU A 176 1.18 13.44 -4.89
N ASP A 177 0.62 14.63 -4.73
CA ASP A 177 0.84 15.45 -3.54
C ASP A 177 -0.18 15.00 -2.49
N PHE A 178 0.34 14.27 -1.50
CA PHE A 178 -0.47 13.43 -0.64
C PHE A 178 -1.29 14.24 0.36
N SER A 179 -2.57 13.97 0.33
CA SER A 179 -3.54 14.22 1.41
C SER A 179 -4.53 13.05 1.43
N THR A 180 -5.31 12.89 2.49
CA THR A 180 -6.39 11.88 2.46
C THR A 180 -7.33 12.10 1.27
N VAL A 181 -7.66 13.35 0.96
CA VAL A 181 -8.58 13.68 -0.15
C VAL A 181 -7.98 13.33 -1.51
N SER A 182 -6.73 13.72 -1.78
CA SER A 182 -6.08 13.40 -3.05
C SER A 182 -5.88 11.89 -3.20
N PHE A 183 -5.42 11.21 -2.14
CA PHE A 183 -5.28 9.75 -2.14
C PHE A 183 -6.60 9.05 -2.47
N VAL A 184 -7.69 9.40 -1.76
CA VAL A 184 -9.00 8.75 -1.95
C VAL A 184 -9.58 9.03 -3.34
N LYS A 185 -9.48 10.27 -3.83
CA LYS A 185 -10.07 10.66 -5.13
C LYS A 185 -9.26 10.21 -6.32
N GLU A 186 -7.94 10.30 -6.24
CA GLU A 186 -7.07 10.20 -7.40
C GLU A 186 -6.36 8.85 -7.54
N VAL A 187 -6.15 8.12 -6.42
CA VAL A 187 -5.29 6.93 -6.40
C VAL A 187 -5.98 5.69 -5.86
N SER A 188 -6.78 5.81 -4.79
CA SER A 188 -7.26 4.65 -4.03
C SER A 188 -8.02 3.59 -4.86
N ARG A 189 -8.62 3.98 -5.98
CA ARG A 189 -9.42 3.11 -6.87
C ARG A 189 -8.64 2.57 -8.06
N ALA A 190 -7.35 2.88 -8.20
CA ALA A 190 -6.52 2.35 -9.27
C ALA A 190 -6.29 0.85 -9.06
N ARG A 191 -6.70 0.04 -10.05
CA ARG A 191 -6.65 -1.43 -9.98
C ARG A 191 -5.27 -1.95 -10.35
N THR A 192 -4.91 -3.09 -9.75
CA THR A 192 -3.81 -3.91 -10.24
C THR A 192 -4.04 -4.35 -11.68
N PHE A 193 -2.99 -4.68 -12.38
CA PHE A 193 -3.06 -5.05 -13.79
C PHE A 193 -2.12 -6.20 -14.14
N GLY A 194 -2.44 -6.89 -15.22
CA GLY A 194 -1.61 -7.96 -15.74
C GLY A 194 -1.79 -8.13 -17.25
N PHE A 195 -0.82 -8.80 -17.87
CA PHE A 195 -0.83 -9.11 -19.29
C PHE A 195 -1.33 -10.52 -19.50
N MET A 196 -2.26 -10.69 -20.46
CA MET A 196 -2.86 -12.00 -20.78
C MET A 196 -1.78 -13.03 -21.18
N ARG A 197 -0.73 -12.59 -21.88
CA ARG A 197 0.40 -13.43 -22.27
C ARG A 197 1.14 -14.06 -21.08
N ASP A 198 1.08 -13.44 -19.90
CA ASP A 198 1.79 -13.91 -18.70
C ASP A 198 0.92 -14.83 -17.83
N VAL A 199 -0.41 -14.90 -18.09
CA VAL A 199 -1.38 -15.61 -17.24
C VAL A 199 -1.06 -17.10 -17.14
N GLU A 200 -0.76 -17.77 -18.25
CA GLU A 200 -0.44 -19.21 -18.26
C GLU A 200 0.84 -19.50 -17.47
N LEU A 201 1.86 -18.68 -17.66
CA LEU A 201 3.12 -18.80 -16.92
C LEU A 201 2.91 -18.56 -15.41
N LEU A 202 2.12 -17.57 -15.04
CA LEU A 202 1.80 -17.29 -13.64
C LEU A 202 1.04 -18.46 -13.00
N ARG A 203 0.02 -18.98 -13.69
CA ARG A 203 -0.75 -20.12 -13.21
C ARG A 203 0.08 -21.39 -13.08
N SER A 204 1.02 -21.63 -13.98
CA SER A 204 1.96 -22.76 -13.86
C SER A 204 2.86 -22.67 -12.62
N LYS A 205 3.07 -21.46 -12.10
CA LYS A 205 3.79 -21.18 -10.85
C LYS A 205 2.88 -21.05 -9.62
N ASN A 206 1.60 -21.42 -9.73
CA ASN A 206 0.57 -21.26 -8.70
C ASN A 206 0.38 -19.78 -8.27
N LEU A 207 0.50 -18.85 -9.22
CA LEU A 207 0.23 -17.42 -9.05
C LEU A 207 -0.98 -17.01 -9.88
N ALA A 208 -1.61 -15.89 -9.51
CA ALA A 208 -2.78 -15.32 -10.18
C ALA A 208 -3.97 -16.30 -10.34
N LEU A 209 -4.12 -17.28 -9.43
CA LEU A 209 -5.19 -18.29 -9.48
C LEU A 209 -6.58 -17.68 -9.26
N GLY A 210 -6.67 -16.58 -8.49
CA GLY A 210 -7.88 -15.83 -8.21
C GLY A 210 -8.07 -14.60 -9.10
N GLY A 211 -7.16 -14.34 -10.04
CA GLY A 211 -7.23 -13.20 -10.95
C GLY A 211 -8.37 -13.29 -11.95
N SER A 212 -9.13 -12.22 -12.11
CA SER A 212 -10.26 -12.08 -13.04
C SER A 212 -10.39 -10.63 -13.53
N LEU A 213 -11.27 -10.39 -14.50
CA LEU A 213 -11.60 -9.03 -14.94
C LEU A 213 -12.30 -8.18 -13.88
N ASP A 214 -12.84 -8.82 -12.81
CA ASP A 214 -13.48 -8.11 -11.70
C ASP A 214 -12.46 -7.50 -10.72
N ASN A 215 -11.23 -8.03 -10.68
CA ASN A 215 -10.22 -7.66 -9.70
C ASN A 215 -8.85 -7.28 -10.30
N ALA A 216 -8.74 -7.15 -11.61
CA ALA A 216 -7.55 -6.68 -12.29
C ALA A 216 -7.89 -6.02 -13.62
N VAL A 217 -7.10 -5.06 -14.04
CA VAL A 217 -7.06 -4.60 -15.43
C VAL A 217 -6.24 -5.61 -16.22
N VAL A 218 -6.88 -6.31 -17.16
CA VAL A 218 -6.22 -7.31 -18.01
C VAL A 218 -5.97 -6.71 -19.39
N VAL A 219 -4.74 -6.85 -19.86
CA VAL A 219 -4.29 -6.32 -21.15
C VAL A 219 -3.90 -7.48 -22.05
N ASP A 220 -4.51 -7.57 -23.25
CA ASP A 220 -4.03 -8.46 -24.31
C ASP A 220 -2.93 -7.79 -25.15
N ASP A 221 -2.55 -8.35 -26.27
CA ASP A 221 -1.47 -7.80 -27.11
C ASP A 221 -1.79 -6.42 -27.70
N HIS A 222 -3.02 -5.94 -27.62
CA HIS A 222 -3.47 -4.72 -28.31
C HIS A 222 -4.31 -3.78 -27.44
N ARG A 223 -5.05 -4.27 -26.45
CA ARG A 223 -6.05 -3.49 -25.72
C ARG A 223 -6.28 -3.96 -24.28
N VAL A 224 -6.98 -3.11 -23.52
CA VAL A 224 -7.61 -3.49 -22.24
C VAL A 224 -8.83 -4.34 -22.51
N LEU A 225 -8.95 -5.49 -21.81
CA LEU A 225 -10.03 -6.45 -21.96
C LEU A 225 -11.26 -6.15 -21.10
N ASN A 226 -11.11 -5.38 -20.05
CA ASN A 226 -12.21 -4.98 -19.16
C ASN A 226 -13.24 -4.15 -19.95
N GLU A 227 -14.50 -4.57 -19.96
CA GLU A 227 -15.58 -3.91 -20.73
C GLU A 227 -15.79 -2.45 -20.31
N ASP A 228 -15.69 -2.16 -19.01
CA ASP A 228 -15.80 -0.81 -18.45
C ASP A 228 -14.54 0.06 -18.68
N GLY A 229 -13.51 -0.49 -19.30
CA GLY A 229 -12.24 0.21 -19.55
C GLY A 229 -11.46 0.53 -18.27
N LEU A 230 -10.74 1.65 -18.31
CA LEU A 230 -9.96 2.16 -17.18
C LEU A 230 -10.78 3.12 -16.32
N ARG A 231 -10.54 3.08 -15.00
CA ARG A 231 -11.13 4.04 -14.02
C ARG A 231 -10.47 5.43 -14.07
N TYR A 232 -9.22 5.48 -14.52
CA TYR A 232 -8.43 6.70 -14.75
C TYR A 232 -7.66 6.54 -16.06
N GLU A 233 -7.41 7.61 -16.79
CA GLU A 233 -6.58 7.56 -18.00
C GLU A 233 -5.17 7.02 -17.71
N ASP A 234 -4.65 7.35 -16.54
CA ASP A 234 -3.34 6.99 -16.01
C ASP A 234 -3.41 5.90 -14.92
N GLU A 235 -4.43 5.01 -14.97
CA GLU A 235 -4.70 4.00 -13.93
C GLU A 235 -3.49 3.12 -13.63
N PHE A 236 -2.73 2.72 -14.63
CA PHE A 236 -1.54 1.88 -14.47
C PHE A 236 -0.47 2.51 -13.57
N VAL A 237 -0.12 3.77 -13.83
CA VAL A 237 0.90 4.46 -13.02
C VAL A 237 0.33 4.86 -11.65
N LYS A 238 -0.95 5.19 -11.55
CA LYS A 238 -1.62 5.45 -10.27
C LYS A 238 -1.66 4.21 -9.39
N HIS A 239 -1.84 3.04 -9.97
CA HIS A 239 -1.74 1.80 -9.21
C HIS A 239 -0.32 1.61 -8.65
N LYS A 240 0.74 1.93 -9.41
CA LYS A 240 2.11 1.89 -8.88
C LYS A 240 2.36 2.91 -7.76
N ILE A 241 1.68 4.05 -7.78
CA ILE A 241 1.68 5.00 -6.65
C ILE A 241 0.96 4.39 -5.44
N LEU A 242 -0.19 3.73 -5.65
CA LEU A 242 -0.93 3.03 -4.59
C LEU A 242 -0.04 1.98 -3.91
N ASP A 243 0.60 1.11 -4.69
CA ASP A 243 1.55 0.10 -4.19
C ASP A 243 2.68 0.75 -3.37
N ALA A 244 3.30 1.81 -3.93
CA ALA A 244 4.38 2.52 -3.24
C ALA A 244 3.91 3.10 -1.90
N VAL A 245 2.74 3.75 -1.83
CA VAL A 245 2.20 4.28 -0.57
C VAL A 245 2.05 3.18 0.48
N GLY A 246 1.57 2.00 0.09
CA GLY A 246 1.44 0.84 0.98
C GLY A 246 2.78 0.28 1.43
N ASP A 247 3.70 0.05 0.49
CA ASP A 247 5.04 -0.46 0.79
C ASP A 247 5.81 0.49 1.73
N LEU A 248 5.73 1.80 1.48
CA LEU A 248 6.40 2.81 2.31
C LEU A 248 5.83 2.87 3.73
N TYR A 249 4.56 2.51 3.91
CA TYR A 249 3.94 2.51 5.24
C TYR A 249 4.46 1.39 6.15
N LEU A 250 5.22 0.42 5.63
CA LEU A 250 5.99 -0.56 6.42
C LEU A 250 7.00 0.10 7.37
N LEU A 251 7.37 1.38 7.19
CA LEU A 251 8.12 2.13 8.20
C LEU A 251 7.35 2.32 9.51
N GLY A 252 6.05 2.00 9.54
CA GLY A 252 5.17 2.08 10.72
C GLY A 252 4.81 3.52 11.11
N LYS A 253 5.17 4.52 10.30
CA LYS A 253 4.88 5.94 10.51
C LYS A 253 4.71 6.64 9.16
N SER A 254 3.91 7.69 9.15
CA SER A 254 3.75 8.55 7.97
C SER A 254 5.04 9.31 7.65
N LEU A 255 5.32 9.49 6.37
CA LEU A 255 6.51 10.18 5.86
C LEU A 255 6.26 11.68 5.65
N ILE A 256 7.29 12.48 5.95
CA ILE A 256 7.46 13.85 5.49
C ILE A 256 8.70 13.85 4.58
N GLY A 257 8.48 14.00 3.29
CA GLY A 257 9.51 13.88 2.26
C GLY A 257 8.91 13.55 0.90
N SER A 258 9.72 13.44 -0.12
CA SER A 258 9.32 12.95 -1.43
C SER A 258 9.87 11.55 -1.68
N PHE A 259 9.05 10.74 -2.32
CA PHE A 259 9.45 9.46 -2.92
C PHE A 259 9.34 9.56 -4.43
N GLU A 260 10.31 9.03 -5.12
CA GLU A 260 10.32 8.93 -6.57
C GLU A 260 10.74 7.52 -7.00
N GLY A 261 9.92 6.87 -7.85
CA GLY A 261 10.17 5.55 -8.39
C GLY A 261 10.23 5.55 -9.92
N TYR A 262 11.27 4.97 -10.49
CA TYR A 262 11.43 4.78 -11.91
C TYR A 262 11.46 3.28 -12.24
N LYS A 263 10.39 2.80 -12.89
CA LYS A 263 10.21 1.40 -13.30
C LYS A 263 10.41 0.39 -12.16
N SER A 264 10.28 0.84 -10.92
CA SER A 264 10.51 0.06 -9.71
C SER A 264 9.32 -0.83 -9.33
N GLY A 265 9.49 -1.59 -8.28
CA GLY A 265 8.49 -2.45 -7.67
C GLY A 265 8.82 -2.72 -6.20
N HIS A 266 8.11 -3.66 -5.59
CA HIS A 266 8.15 -3.96 -4.14
C HIS A 266 9.57 -4.24 -3.62
N ASP A 267 10.41 -4.94 -4.39
CA ASP A 267 11.80 -5.24 -4.01
C ASP A 267 12.63 -3.97 -3.79
N LEU A 268 12.63 -3.05 -4.77
CA LEU A 268 13.37 -1.79 -4.64
C LEU A 268 12.79 -0.90 -3.56
N ASN A 269 11.44 -0.86 -3.41
CA ASN A 269 10.78 -0.13 -2.34
C ASN A 269 11.27 -0.63 -0.98
N ASN A 270 11.28 -1.94 -0.75
CA ASN A 270 11.74 -2.52 0.51
C ASN A 270 13.25 -2.29 0.74
N LYS A 271 14.09 -2.43 -0.29
CA LYS A 271 15.52 -2.10 -0.21
C LYS A 271 15.76 -0.66 0.21
N LEU A 272 14.95 0.28 -0.31
CA LEU A 272 15.03 1.70 0.08
C LEU A 272 14.65 1.90 1.55
N LEU A 273 13.57 1.25 2.03
CA LEU A 273 13.17 1.32 3.44
C LEU A 273 14.26 0.78 4.37
N ARG A 274 14.81 -0.40 4.05
CA ARG A 274 15.93 -0.98 4.82
C ARG A 274 17.15 -0.07 4.82
N LYS A 275 17.47 0.53 3.67
CA LYS A 275 18.57 1.50 3.56
C LYS A 275 18.30 2.75 4.41
N LEU A 276 17.06 3.27 4.42
CA LEU A 276 16.68 4.42 5.23
C LEU A 276 16.87 4.13 6.72
N VAL A 277 16.34 3.00 7.22
CA VAL A 277 16.42 2.61 8.63
C VAL A 277 17.86 2.53 9.11
N LEU A 278 18.78 2.03 8.26
CA LEU A 278 20.22 1.93 8.58
C LEU A 278 20.96 3.29 8.54
N ASN A 279 20.43 4.27 7.82
CA ASN A 279 21.06 5.60 7.67
C ASN A 279 20.38 6.63 8.58
N THR A 280 20.62 6.51 9.89
CA THR A 280 19.95 7.30 10.93
C THR A 280 20.22 8.81 10.86
N ASP A 281 21.21 9.27 10.11
CA ASP A 281 21.51 10.68 9.85
C ASP A 281 20.72 11.27 8.65
N ALA A 282 19.99 10.43 7.93
CA ALA A 282 19.19 10.82 6.76
C ALA A 282 17.72 11.08 7.09
N TRP A 283 17.28 10.81 8.30
CA TRP A 283 15.93 11.06 8.76
C TRP A 283 15.87 11.38 10.26
N GLU A 284 14.75 11.94 10.68
CA GLU A 284 14.44 12.17 12.09
C GLU A 284 12.98 11.83 12.39
N GLU A 285 12.66 11.58 13.65
CA GLU A 285 11.30 11.43 14.13
C GLU A 285 10.77 12.77 14.63
N VAL A 286 9.70 13.28 14.03
CA VAL A 286 9.07 14.54 14.37
C VAL A 286 7.63 14.40 14.81
N GLY A 287 7.13 15.34 15.60
CA GLY A 287 5.72 15.46 15.99
C GLY A 287 5.25 16.89 15.81
N TYR A 288 3.95 17.07 15.56
CA TYR A 288 3.36 18.40 15.34
C TYR A 288 2.36 18.74 16.44
N LYS A 289 2.31 20.02 16.85
CA LYS A 289 1.43 20.48 17.91
C LYS A 289 0.00 20.73 17.42
N SER A 290 -0.17 21.02 16.15
CA SER A 290 -1.48 21.31 15.54
C SER A 290 -1.54 20.88 14.10
N THR A 291 -2.76 20.75 13.56
CA THR A 291 -3.00 20.48 12.12
C THR A 291 -2.49 21.61 11.22
N LYS A 292 -2.37 22.84 11.74
CA LYS A 292 -1.84 23.99 10.99
C LYS A 292 -0.33 23.87 10.73
N GLU A 293 0.39 23.19 11.61
CA GLU A 293 1.83 22.97 11.48
C GLU A 293 2.16 21.72 10.66
N LEU A 294 1.19 20.80 10.52
CA LEU A 294 1.38 19.55 9.80
C LEU A 294 1.37 19.83 8.29
N PRO A 295 2.44 19.46 7.56
CA PRO A 295 2.51 19.70 6.12
C PRO A 295 1.70 18.68 5.28
N ILE A 296 0.94 17.80 5.92
CA ILE A 296 0.04 16.82 5.30
C ILE A 296 -1.37 17.01 5.81
N ASN A 297 -2.37 17.03 4.93
CA ASN A 297 -3.77 17.13 5.32
C ASN A 297 -4.40 15.74 5.45
N TYR A 298 -4.58 15.29 6.70
CA TYR A 298 -5.48 14.18 6.99
C TYR A 298 -6.90 14.71 7.27
N MET A 299 -7.91 14.10 6.64
CA MET A 299 -9.29 14.47 6.94
C MET A 299 -9.61 14.20 8.40
N ASP A 300 -10.43 15.11 9.00
CA ASP A 300 -10.96 14.89 10.33
C ASP A 300 -11.74 13.57 10.38
N ALA A 301 -11.49 12.76 11.40
CA ALA A 301 -12.12 11.46 11.60
C ALA A 301 -13.67 11.53 11.64
N TYR A 302 -14.24 12.71 11.85
CA TYR A 302 -15.66 12.95 12.04
C TYR A 302 -16.42 13.47 10.80
N ARG A 303 -15.77 13.74 9.66
CA ARG A 303 -16.42 14.39 8.49
C ARG A 303 -17.01 13.45 7.43
N TYR A 304 -17.00 12.14 7.63
CA TYR A 304 -17.52 11.19 6.63
C TYR A 304 -18.98 10.75 6.84
N VAL A 305 -19.72 11.33 7.80
CA VAL A 305 -21.10 10.87 8.11
C VAL A 305 -22.18 11.74 7.44
N ASP A 306 -21.82 12.89 6.88
CA ASP A 306 -22.80 13.82 6.27
C ASP A 306 -22.41 14.19 4.82
N ASN A 307 -22.61 13.25 3.85
CA ASN A 307 -22.93 13.60 2.44
C ASN A 307 -23.41 12.37 1.70
#